data_cb829ed2af361263966eb1764cf95523
#
_entry.id   cb829ed2af361263966eb1764cf95523
#
_cell.length_a   1.000
_cell.length_b   1.000
_cell.length_c   1.000
_cell.angle_alpha   90.00
_cell.angle_beta   90.00
_cell.angle_gamma   90.00
#
_symmetry.space_group_name_H-M   'P 1'
#
loop_
_entity.id
_entity.type
_entity.pdbx_description
1 polymer ?
#
loop_
_entity_poly.entity_id
_entity_poly.type
_entity_poly.pdbx_seq_one_letter_code
_entity_poly.pdbx_strand_id
1 'polypeptide(L)'
;MKQNIPGGSMTIQQLEYFLAVSRSLNFTKTAESFFISQSAITQQIKNLEEELKVSLFIRKNRKVSLTEAGIFFSKETEAILSQIKNSVEKARAVHNGMN
;
A
#
# COMPACT_ATOMS: atom_id res chain seq x y z
N MET A 1 -21.00 -5.99 -18.69
CA MET A 1 -20.97 -6.12 -17.23
C MET A 1 -19.91 -5.21 -16.66
N LYS A 2 -20.27 -4.53 -15.61
CA LYS A 2 -19.36 -3.59 -14.96
C LYS A 2 -18.35 -4.36 -14.13
N GLN A 3 -17.07 -4.08 -14.33
CA GLN A 3 -16.05 -4.68 -13.51
C GLN A 3 -15.94 -3.94 -12.20
N ASN A 4 -15.78 -4.69 -11.12
CA ASN A 4 -15.57 -4.14 -9.79
C ASN A 4 -14.10 -4.22 -9.42
N ILE A 5 -13.26 -3.77 -10.33
CA ILE A 5 -11.84 -3.71 -10.04
C ILE A 5 -11.60 -2.45 -9.22
N PRO A 6 -11.15 -2.58 -7.97
CA PRO A 6 -10.76 -1.40 -7.23
C PRO A 6 -9.52 -0.83 -7.90
N GLY A 7 -9.59 0.37 -8.33
CA GLY A 7 -8.46 0.93 -9.05
C GLY A 7 -8.76 2.27 -9.66
N GLY A 8 -10.03 2.64 -9.69
CA GLY A 8 -10.36 3.97 -10.14
C GLY A 8 -9.74 5.03 -9.25
N SER A 9 -9.63 4.73 -7.95
CA SER A 9 -9.06 5.63 -6.96
C SER A 9 -7.83 5.08 -6.25
N MET A 10 -7.54 3.80 -6.43
CA MET A 10 -6.39 3.18 -5.77
C MET A 10 -5.10 3.58 -6.46
N THR A 11 -4.09 3.96 -5.68
CA THR A 11 -2.82 4.42 -6.21
C THR A 11 -1.67 3.56 -5.69
N ILE A 12 -0.57 3.57 -6.44
CA ILE A 12 0.67 2.92 -6.01
C ILE A 12 1.14 3.53 -4.70
N GLN A 13 0.98 4.84 -4.54
CA GLN A 13 1.36 5.53 -3.31
C GLN A 13 0.60 4.97 -2.11
N GLN A 14 -0.70 4.71 -2.26
CA GLN A 14 -1.49 4.12 -1.18
C GLN A 14 -0.98 2.73 -0.82
N LEU A 15 -0.59 1.95 -1.82
CA LEU A 15 -0.01 0.63 -1.59
C LEU A 15 1.32 0.73 -0.84
N GLU A 16 2.13 1.71 -1.18
CA GLU A 16 3.40 1.96 -0.47
C GLU A 16 3.16 2.35 0.98
N TYR A 17 2.19 3.24 1.22
CA TYR A 17 1.83 3.62 2.59
C TYR A 17 1.33 2.41 3.37
N PHE A 18 0.45 1.62 2.76
CA PHE A 18 -0.09 0.44 3.42
C PHE A 18 1.01 -0.54 3.78
N LEU A 19 1.90 -0.84 2.85
CA LEU A 19 2.98 -1.79 3.10
C LEU A 19 3.88 -1.29 4.23
N ALA A 20 4.21 -0.01 4.23
CA ALA A 20 5.05 0.58 5.27
C ALA A 20 4.38 0.50 6.64
N VAL A 21 3.08 0.83 6.75
CA VAL A 21 2.37 0.73 8.02
C VAL A 21 2.24 -0.73 8.45
N SER A 22 2.05 -1.66 7.50
CA SER A 22 1.94 -3.07 7.83
C SER A 22 3.22 -3.61 8.48
N ARG A 23 4.36 -3.02 8.14
CA ARG A 23 5.66 -3.42 8.68
C ARG A 23 5.98 -2.76 10.02
N SER A 24 5.68 -1.47 10.13
CA SER A 24 5.99 -0.70 11.34
C SER A 24 4.93 -0.85 12.41
N LEU A 25 3.67 -1.05 12.00
CA LEU A 25 2.49 -1.01 12.86
C LEU A 25 2.43 0.29 13.66
N ASN A 26 2.90 1.38 13.04
CA ASN A 26 2.98 2.69 13.67
C ASN A 26 2.72 3.77 12.63
N PHE A 27 1.51 4.34 12.66
CA PHE A 27 1.11 5.36 11.69
C PHE A 27 1.96 6.61 11.80
N THR A 28 2.30 7.03 13.02
CA THR A 28 3.08 8.24 13.23
C THR A 28 4.48 8.12 12.64
N LYS A 29 5.17 7.03 12.94
CA LYS A 29 6.52 6.81 12.41
C LYS A 29 6.51 6.68 10.90
N THR A 30 5.52 5.98 10.36
CA THR A 30 5.40 5.83 8.90
C THR A 30 5.17 7.19 8.24
N ALA A 31 4.28 8.00 8.81
CA ALA A 31 4.03 9.34 8.27
C ALA A 31 5.31 10.16 8.27
N GLU A 32 6.08 10.10 9.34
CA GLU A 32 7.37 10.81 9.43
C GLU A 32 8.33 10.37 8.33
N SER A 33 8.38 9.06 8.07
CA SER A 33 9.30 8.55 7.05
C SER A 33 8.93 9.00 5.63
N PHE A 34 7.66 9.32 5.41
CA PHE A 34 7.19 9.86 4.13
C PHE A 34 7.07 11.38 4.12
N PHE A 35 7.45 12.04 5.21
CA PHE A 35 7.40 13.50 5.34
C PHE A 35 5.98 14.05 5.16
N ILE A 36 4.99 13.36 5.70
CA ILE A 36 3.59 13.79 5.68
C ILE A 36 3.03 13.74 7.09
N SER A 37 1.83 14.32 7.28
CA SER A 37 1.19 14.29 8.58
C SER A 37 0.59 12.91 8.85
N GLN A 38 0.43 12.60 10.13
CA GLN A 38 -0.20 11.34 10.52
C GLN A 38 -1.66 11.28 10.06
N SER A 39 -2.35 12.42 10.07
CA SER A 39 -3.73 12.45 9.57
C SER A 39 -3.79 12.18 8.06
N ALA A 40 -2.78 12.62 7.32
CA ALA A 40 -2.75 12.37 5.88
C ALA A 40 -2.59 10.88 5.58
N ILE A 41 -1.66 10.20 6.25
CA ILE A 41 -1.47 8.77 5.99
C ILE A 41 -2.69 7.97 6.47
N THR A 42 -3.28 8.37 7.59
CA THR A 42 -4.50 7.73 8.07
C THR A 42 -5.62 7.83 7.04
N GLN A 43 -5.78 8.99 6.43
CA GLN A 43 -6.82 9.19 5.42
C GLN A 43 -6.55 8.36 4.17
N GLN A 44 -5.29 8.27 3.74
CA GLN A 44 -4.95 7.48 2.57
C GLN A 44 -5.21 5.98 2.81
N ILE A 45 -4.91 5.49 4.00
CA ILE A 45 -5.20 4.09 4.35
C ILE A 45 -6.71 3.85 4.38
N LYS A 46 -7.48 4.78 4.96
CA LYS A 46 -8.94 4.67 4.95
C LYS A 46 -9.50 4.64 3.54
N ASN A 47 -8.98 5.50 2.67
CA ASN A 47 -9.41 5.52 1.27
C ASN A 47 -9.15 4.18 0.60
N LEU A 48 -7.99 3.58 0.88
CA LEU A 48 -7.64 2.27 0.34
C LEU A 48 -8.59 1.20 0.86
N GLU A 49 -8.87 1.20 2.17
CA GLU A 49 -9.81 0.24 2.75
C GLU A 49 -11.20 0.37 2.15
N GLU A 50 -11.65 1.60 1.92
CA GLU A 50 -12.95 1.84 1.29
C GLU A 50 -12.98 1.34 -0.14
N GLU A 51 -11.90 1.55 -0.88
CA GLU A 51 -11.80 1.07 -2.26
C GLU A 51 -11.85 -0.46 -2.31
N LEU A 52 -11.14 -1.12 -1.40
CA LEU A 52 -11.11 -2.57 -1.32
C LEU A 52 -12.33 -3.16 -0.65
N LYS A 53 -13.08 -2.34 0.10
CA LYS A 53 -14.24 -2.75 0.88
C LYS A 53 -13.88 -3.78 1.95
N VAL A 54 -12.68 -3.67 2.50
CA VAL A 54 -12.22 -4.49 3.60
C VAL A 54 -11.37 -3.65 4.55
N SER A 55 -11.40 -4.01 5.83
CA SER A 55 -10.51 -3.42 6.82
C SER A 55 -9.17 -4.13 6.77
N LEU A 56 -8.10 -3.37 6.75
CA LEU A 56 -6.74 -3.91 6.71
C LEU A 56 -6.08 -3.85 8.08
N PHE A 57 -6.50 -2.91 8.92
CA PHE A 57 -5.93 -2.70 10.25
C PHE A 57 -7.00 -2.72 11.33
N ILE A 58 -6.57 -3.19 12.52
CA ILE A 58 -7.35 -3.10 13.73
C ILE A 58 -6.65 -2.11 14.64
N ARG A 59 -7.39 -1.09 15.10
CA ARG A 59 -6.86 -0.13 16.08
C ARG A 59 -7.63 -0.33 17.37
N LYS A 60 -6.96 -0.85 18.39
CA LYS A 60 -7.59 -1.17 19.65
C LYS A 60 -6.59 -0.92 20.77
N ASN A 61 -7.02 -0.22 21.82
CA ASN A 61 -6.19 0.06 22.97
C ASN A 61 -4.86 0.70 22.58
N ARG A 62 -4.91 1.64 21.64
CA ARG A 62 -3.72 2.36 21.13
C ARG A 62 -2.72 1.45 20.44
N LYS A 63 -3.14 0.25 20.11
CA LYS A 63 -2.30 -0.69 19.35
C LYS A 63 -2.85 -0.84 17.95
N VAL A 64 -1.94 -1.05 17.02
CA VAL A 64 -2.27 -1.29 15.62
C VAL A 64 -1.86 -2.71 15.29
N SER A 65 -2.76 -3.45 14.68
CA SER A 65 -2.45 -4.78 14.17
C SER A 65 -3.14 -4.96 12.83
N LEU A 66 -2.74 -5.99 12.10
CA LEU A 66 -3.36 -6.29 10.82
C LEU A 66 -4.56 -7.22 11.03
N THR A 67 -5.59 -7.02 10.22
CA THR A 67 -6.64 -8.03 10.07
C THR A 67 -6.08 -9.21 9.27
N GLU A 68 -6.83 -10.31 9.21
CA GLU A 68 -6.43 -11.41 8.34
C GLU A 68 -6.31 -10.95 6.88
N ALA A 69 -7.26 -10.12 6.44
CA ALA A 69 -7.20 -9.54 5.10
C ALA A 69 -5.95 -8.68 4.93
N GLY A 70 -5.59 -7.91 5.98
CA GLY A 70 -4.39 -7.08 5.94
C GLY A 70 -3.12 -7.90 5.86
N ILE A 71 -3.04 -9.00 6.59
CA ILE A 71 -1.90 -9.90 6.52
C ILE A 71 -1.75 -10.45 5.09
N PHE A 72 -2.83 -10.94 4.54
CA PHE A 72 -2.84 -11.47 3.17
C PHE A 72 -2.45 -10.39 2.17
N PHE A 73 -3.11 -9.23 2.27
CA PHE A 73 -2.90 -8.15 1.31
C PHE A 73 -1.51 -7.55 1.39
N SER A 74 -0.88 -7.58 2.56
CA SER A 74 0.50 -7.06 2.69
C SER A 74 1.48 -7.91 1.86
N LYS A 75 1.27 -9.22 1.84
CA LYS A 75 2.11 -10.12 1.04
C LYS A 75 1.86 -9.89 -0.45
N GLU A 76 0.60 -9.72 -0.84
CA GLU A 76 0.26 -9.44 -2.23
C GLU A 76 0.82 -8.09 -2.66
N THR A 77 0.71 -7.09 -1.80
CA THR A 77 1.22 -5.75 -2.09
C THR A 77 2.73 -5.76 -2.28
N GLU A 78 3.45 -6.48 -1.45
CA GLU A 78 4.90 -6.61 -1.59
C GLU A 78 5.25 -7.17 -2.96
N ALA A 79 4.56 -8.22 -3.39
CA ALA A 79 4.80 -8.83 -4.70
C ALA A 79 4.45 -7.86 -5.83
N ILE A 80 3.34 -7.14 -5.70
CA ILE A 80 2.90 -6.19 -6.72
C ILE A 80 3.92 -5.06 -6.87
N LEU A 81 4.35 -4.47 -5.77
CA LEU A 81 5.31 -3.36 -5.82
C LEU A 81 6.66 -3.83 -6.37
N SER A 82 7.10 -5.04 -6.01
CA SER A 82 8.32 -5.62 -6.57
C SER A 82 8.19 -5.83 -8.07
N GLN A 83 7.03 -6.29 -8.53
CA GLN A 83 6.81 -6.52 -9.95
C GLN A 83 6.84 -5.20 -10.73
N ILE A 84 6.25 -4.16 -10.17
CA ILE A 84 6.29 -2.83 -10.81
C ILE A 84 7.73 -2.36 -10.94
N LYS A 85 8.50 -2.45 -9.85
CA LYS A 85 9.90 -2.03 -9.86
C LYS A 85 10.70 -2.79 -10.91
N ASN A 86 10.53 -4.11 -10.94
CA ASN A 86 11.24 -4.94 -11.90
C ASN A 86 10.85 -4.60 -13.35
N SER A 87 9.58 -4.34 -13.58
CA SER A 87 9.10 -3.98 -14.92
C SER A 87 9.69 -2.65 -15.39
N VAL A 88 9.79 -1.68 -14.48
CA VAL A 88 10.39 -0.39 -14.79
C VAL A 88 11.88 -0.57 -15.16
N GLU A 89 12.59 -1.37 -14.35
CA GLU A 89 14.01 -1.62 -14.59
C GLU A 89 14.25 -2.31 -15.93
N LYS A 90 13.38 -3.29 -16.26
CA LYS A 90 13.46 -3.98 -17.55
C LYS A 90 13.19 -3.05 -18.70
N ALA A 91 12.20 -2.17 -18.58
CA ALA A 91 11.89 -1.21 -19.63
C ALA A 91 13.05 -0.27 -19.87
N ARG A 92 13.70 0.18 -18.80
CA ARG A 92 14.87 1.04 -18.90
C ARG A 92 16.04 0.32 -19.58
N ALA A 93 16.22 -0.96 -19.22
CA ALA A 93 17.29 -1.76 -19.84
C ALA A 93 17.07 -1.91 -21.33
N VAL A 94 15.83 -2.17 -21.75
CA VAL A 94 15.52 -2.27 -23.18
C VAL A 94 15.77 -0.94 -23.88
N HIS A 95 15.35 0.16 -23.28
CA HIS A 95 15.55 1.51 -23.84
C HIS A 95 17.05 1.81 -24.01
N ASN A 96 17.86 1.35 -23.08
CA ASN A 96 19.31 1.60 -23.11
C ASN A 96 20.09 0.56 -23.94
N GLY A 97 19.39 -0.32 -24.66
CA GLY A 97 20.02 -1.33 -25.49
C GLY A 97 20.63 -2.50 -24.71
N MET A 98 20.25 -2.65 -23.45
CA MET A 98 20.71 -3.78 -22.63
C MET A 98 19.58 -4.82 -22.54
N ASN A 99 19.93 -6.06 -22.79
CA ASN A 99 18.94 -7.16 -22.74
C ASN A 99 19.36 -8.20 -21.73
#